data_0c10754a23d195fceb93174299b92e82
#
_entry.id   0c10754a23d195fceb93174299b92e82
#
_cell.length_a   1.000
_cell.length_b   1.000
_cell.length_c   1.000
_cell.angle_alpha   90.00
_cell.angle_beta   90.00
_cell.angle_gamma   90.00
#
_symmetry.space_group_name_H-M   'P 1'
#
loop_
_entity.id
_entity.type
_entity.pdbx_description
1 polymer ?
#
loop_
_entity_poly.entity_id
_entity_poly.type
_entity_poly.pdbx_seq_one_letter_code
_entity_poly.pdbx_strand_id
1 'polypeptide(L)'
;MTIVLFPLASGSLLAQVGHPPESSPYRDIRKGHTLTVTGGYFSGKGGDLNVGPHKGPVFGGRYDIRTGSTIQLGLGFARGDLERFIVDPFVRLENRKSGPVKQSVTFAEVDLQFNVTGGKSWNRIAPFVGLGGGLAFASDTPADTSGYDFGRKLYLVPSLGARVFLSHRLHFRAEARATFWKLNYPTTFQQEPVEEPGTPEDPNAVIVGDNLSEWTASPWFQFGLGYSFSP
;
A
#
# COMPACT_ATOMS: atom_id res chain seq x y z
N MET A 1 28.85 65.34 16.33
CA MET A 1 28.69 63.88 16.24
C MET A 1 27.63 63.54 17.28
N THR A 2 26.36 63.45 16.83
CA THR A 2 25.20 63.27 17.71
C THR A 2 24.80 61.82 17.66
N ILE A 3 24.94 61.07 18.75
CA ILE A 3 24.54 59.66 18.89
C ILE A 3 23.06 59.65 19.23
N VAL A 4 22.24 59.11 18.29
CA VAL A 4 20.82 58.87 18.51
C VAL A 4 20.68 57.50 19.15
N LEU A 5 20.35 57.42 20.42
CA LEU A 5 19.93 56.18 21.10
C LEU A 5 18.49 55.85 20.70
N PHE A 6 18.31 54.74 20.01
CA PHE A 6 16.99 54.12 19.82
C PHE A 6 16.58 53.39 21.11
N PRO A 7 15.40 53.62 21.64
CA PRO A 7 14.87 52.83 22.75
C PRO A 7 14.49 51.43 22.21
N LEU A 8 15.14 50.38 22.72
CA LEU A 8 14.72 49.01 22.58
C LEU A 8 13.35 48.88 23.28
N ALA A 9 12.28 48.83 22.48
CA ALA A 9 10.97 48.45 22.97
C ALA A 9 11.05 47.01 23.46
N SER A 10 11.10 46.80 24.76
CA SER A 10 10.88 45.50 25.41
C SER A 10 9.44 45.09 25.20
N GLY A 11 9.16 44.51 24.01
CA GLY A 11 7.94 43.76 23.78
C GLY A 11 7.93 42.61 24.78
N SER A 12 6.98 42.62 25.70
CA SER A 12 6.67 41.50 26.56
C SER A 12 6.44 40.30 25.64
N LEU A 13 7.38 39.35 25.63
CA LEU A 13 7.17 38.01 25.13
C LEU A 13 6.01 37.45 25.95
N LEU A 14 4.79 37.57 25.43
CA LEU A 14 3.67 36.77 25.90
C LEU A 14 4.13 35.34 25.75
N ALA A 15 4.64 34.77 26.84
CA ALA A 15 4.89 33.36 26.94
C ALA A 15 3.60 32.65 26.41
N GLN A 16 3.75 31.80 25.45
CA GLN A 16 2.66 30.98 24.93
C GLN A 16 1.95 30.38 26.14
N VAL A 17 0.81 30.96 26.52
CA VAL A 17 -0.04 30.40 27.57
C VAL A 17 -0.54 29.09 27.04
N GLY A 18 0.06 27.99 27.46
CA GLY A 18 -0.38 26.66 27.11
C GLY A 18 -1.86 26.54 27.45
N HIS A 19 -2.65 25.95 26.59
CA HIS A 19 -4.04 25.66 26.90
C HIS A 19 -4.10 24.93 28.24
N PRO A 20 -5.06 25.24 29.13
CA PRO A 20 -5.29 24.42 30.32
C PRO A 20 -5.36 22.94 29.93
N PRO A 21 -4.80 22.03 30.70
CA PRO A 21 -4.77 20.59 30.33
C PRO A 21 -6.15 20.02 29.99
N GLU A 22 -7.20 20.56 30.58
CA GLU A 22 -8.59 20.16 30.33
C GLU A 22 -9.13 20.61 28.98
N SER A 23 -8.65 21.75 28.45
CA SER A 23 -9.04 22.31 27.15
C SER A 23 -8.10 21.94 26.02
N SER A 24 -7.01 21.20 26.30
CA SER A 24 -6.05 20.76 25.28
C SER A 24 -6.74 19.88 24.24
N PRO A 25 -6.56 20.15 22.92
CA PRO A 25 -7.03 19.28 21.86
C PRO A 25 -6.24 17.97 21.78
N TYR A 26 -5.09 17.91 22.47
CA TYR A 26 -4.24 16.72 22.48
C TYR A 26 -4.64 15.75 23.58
N ARG A 27 -4.81 14.47 23.20
CA ARG A 27 -5.12 13.36 24.11
C ARG A 27 -4.08 12.27 23.99
N ASP A 28 -3.56 11.78 25.12
CA ASP A 28 -2.60 10.67 25.10
C ASP A 28 -3.22 9.38 24.56
N ILE A 29 -2.49 8.73 23.68
CA ILE A 29 -2.83 7.40 23.21
C ILE A 29 -2.14 6.41 24.15
N ARG A 30 -2.86 5.88 25.14
CA ARG A 30 -2.28 5.12 26.27
C ARG A 30 -2.11 3.63 26.02
N LYS A 31 -2.88 3.05 25.06
CA LYS A 31 -2.88 1.60 24.80
C LYS A 31 -1.74 1.21 23.86
N GLY A 32 -1.06 0.11 24.19
CA GLY A 32 0.13 -0.33 23.46
C GLY A 32 -0.14 -1.31 22.34
N HIS A 33 -1.24 -2.04 22.39
CA HIS A 33 -1.60 -3.08 21.42
C HIS A 33 -2.91 -2.75 20.72
N THR A 34 -3.01 -3.07 19.45
CA THR A 34 -4.21 -2.84 18.65
C THR A 34 -4.43 -4.01 17.69
N LEU A 35 -5.64 -4.53 17.67
CA LEU A 35 -6.14 -5.40 16.62
C LEU A 35 -7.09 -4.59 15.73
N THR A 36 -6.89 -4.68 14.42
CA THR A 36 -7.73 -3.97 13.43
C THR A 36 -8.21 -4.96 12.39
N VAL A 37 -9.51 -5.00 12.14
CA VAL A 37 -10.09 -5.65 10.96
C VAL A 37 -10.11 -4.62 9.83
N THR A 38 -9.71 -5.02 8.65
CA THR A 38 -9.53 -4.11 7.52
C THR A 38 -10.28 -4.61 6.28
N GLY A 39 -10.76 -3.67 5.49
CA GLY A 39 -11.31 -3.91 4.17
C GLY A 39 -10.91 -2.76 3.26
N GLY A 40 -10.72 -3.04 1.98
CA GLY A 40 -10.26 -2.02 1.06
C GLY A 40 -10.36 -2.44 -0.38
N TYR A 41 -9.81 -1.61 -1.22
CA TYR A 41 -9.79 -1.83 -2.65
C TYR A 41 -8.39 -1.63 -3.19
N PHE A 42 -7.89 -2.70 -3.81
CA PHE A 42 -6.63 -2.71 -4.53
C PHE A 42 -6.88 -2.22 -5.96
N SER A 43 -6.07 -1.29 -6.43
CA SER A 43 -6.21 -0.68 -7.75
C SER A 43 -4.83 -0.53 -8.38
N GLY A 44 -4.78 -0.44 -9.69
CA GLY A 44 -3.51 -0.25 -10.38
C GLY A 44 -3.54 -0.84 -11.77
N LYS A 45 -2.33 -1.06 -12.29
CA LYS A 45 -2.08 -1.78 -13.53
C LYS A 45 -1.35 -3.07 -13.20
N GLY A 46 -1.70 -4.14 -13.87
CA GLY A 46 -1.01 -5.43 -13.77
C GLY A 46 0.23 -5.50 -14.66
N GLY A 47 1.05 -4.45 -14.64
CA GLY A 47 2.12 -4.24 -15.59
C GLY A 47 1.62 -3.67 -16.93
N ASP A 48 2.54 -3.46 -17.87
CA ASP A 48 2.20 -2.95 -19.21
C ASP A 48 1.25 -3.89 -19.96
N LEU A 49 1.39 -5.19 -19.72
CA LEU A 49 0.54 -6.23 -20.32
C LEU A 49 -0.76 -6.50 -19.54
N ASN A 50 -0.91 -5.94 -18.33
CA ASN A 50 -2.03 -6.19 -17.41
C ASN A 50 -2.20 -7.68 -16.99
N VAL A 51 -1.14 -8.47 -17.03
CA VAL A 51 -1.18 -9.89 -16.64
C VAL A 51 -1.03 -10.10 -15.13
N GLY A 52 -0.48 -9.11 -14.41
CA GLY A 52 -0.40 -9.12 -12.95
C GLY A 52 -1.74 -8.84 -12.28
N PRO A 53 -1.97 -9.32 -11.04
CA PRO A 53 -3.15 -8.95 -10.25
C PRO A 53 -3.17 -7.44 -9.99
N HIS A 54 -4.27 -6.76 -10.30
CA HIS A 54 -4.26 -5.30 -10.29
C HIS A 54 -5.52 -4.61 -9.79
N LYS A 55 -6.66 -5.32 -9.62
CA LYS A 55 -7.90 -4.64 -9.28
C LYS A 55 -8.85 -5.57 -8.53
N GLY A 56 -9.33 -5.14 -7.37
CA GLY A 56 -10.33 -5.90 -6.63
C GLY A 56 -10.41 -5.56 -5.14
N PRO A 57 -11.44 -6.09 -4.45
CA PRO A 57 -11.59 -5.95 -3.02
C PRO A 57 -10.57 -6.80 -2.27
N VAL A 58 -10.07 -6.26 -1.14
CA VAL A 58 -9.13 -6.94 -0.25
C VAL A 58 -9.61 -6.78 1.18
N PHE A 59 -9.63 -7.88 1.94
CA PHE A 59 -10.02 -7.93 3.34
C PHE A 59 -8.92 -8.56 4.16
N GLY A 60 -8.79 -8.13 5.42
CA GLY A 60 -7.74 -8.64 6.26
C GLY A 60 -7.82 -8.18 7.71
N GLY A 61 -6.70 -8.34 8.38
CA GLY A 61 -6.50 -7.89 9.73
C GLY A 61 -5.06 -7.51 9.97
N ARG A 62 -4.86 -6.71 10.99
CA ARG A 62 -3.52 -6.32 11.42
C ARG A 62 -3.42 -6.24 12.93
N TYR A 63 -2.23 -6.47 13.41
CA TYR A 63 -1.87 -6.32 14.79
C TYR A 63 -0.75 -5.30 14.92
N ASP A 64 -0.99 -4.23 15.66
CA ASP A 64 -0.04 -3.16 15.87
C ASP A 64 0.46 -3.16 17.30
N ILE A 65 1.77 -3.04 17.49
CA ILE A 65 2.45 -2.90 18.77
C ILE A 65 3.09 -1.52 18.79
N ARG A 66 2.77 -0.72 19.81
CA ARG A 66 3.47 0.53 20.04
C ARG A 66 4.80 0.24 20.73
N THR A 67 5.90 0.54 20.04
CA THR A 67 7.27 0.38 20.56
C THR A 67 7.81 1.64 21.22
N GLY A 68 7.13 2.78 21.00
CA GLY A 68 7.49 4.09 21.57
C GLY A 68 6.34 5.09 21.47
N SER A 69 6.59 6.34 21.81
CA SER A 69 5.58 7.40 21.72
C SER A 69 5.17 7.65 20.26
N THR A 70 6.12 7.55 19.33
CA THR A 70 5.95 7.92 17.92
C THR A 70 5.86 6.72 17.00
N ILE A 71 6.46 5.57 17.38
CA ILE A 71 6.66 4.42 16.50
C ILE A 71 5.72 3.28 16.87
N GLN A 72 5.13 2.67 15.85
CA GLN A 72 4.40 1.41 15.94
C GLN A 72 4.95 0.40 14.95
N LEU A 73 5.06 -0.85 15.40
CA LEU A 73 5.31 -2.02 14.54
C LEU A 73 3.97 -2.67 14.22
N GLY A 74 3.70 -2.90 12.93
CA GLY A 74 2.51 -3.57 12.44
C GLY A 74 2.83 -4.93 11.83
N LEU A 75 1.94 -5.89 12.06
CA LEU A 75 1.88 -7.18 11.38
C LEU A 75 0.55 -7.26 10.66
N GLY A 76 0.57 -7.40 9.34
CA GLY A 76 -0.61 -7.40 8.50
C GLY A 76 -0.79 -8.72 7.76
N PHE A 77 -2.05 -9.13 7.63
CA PHE A 77 -2.46 -10.24 6.79
C PHE A 77 -3.74 -9.84 6.05
N ALA A 78 -3.76 -10.02 4.72
CA ALA A 78 -4.91 -9.69 3.91
C ALA A 78 -5.05 -10.66 2.74
N ARG A 79 -6.28 -10.79 2.23
CA ARG A 79 -6.59 -11.59 1.05
C ARG A 79 -7.65 -10.90 0.20
N GLY A 80 -7.50 -11.03 -1.12
CA GLY A 80 -8.47 -10.52 -2.09
C GLY A 80 -8.48 -11.33 -3.36
N ASP A 81 -9.61 -11.27 -4.07
CA ASP A 81 -9.73 -11.80 -5.42
C ASP A 81 -9.54 -10.66 -6.39
N LEU A 82 -8.36 -10.62 -6.99
CA LEU A 82 -7.94 -9.53 -7.87
C LEU A 82 -8.11 -9.93 -9.34
N GLU A 83 -8.51 -8.97 -10.14
CA GLU A 83 -8.61 -9.14 -11.58
C GLU A 83 -7.24 -9.09 -12.25
N ARG A 84 -7.06 -9.89 -13.29
CA ARG A 84 -5.94 -9.85 -14.22
C ARG A 84 -6.36 -10.28 -15.62
N PHE A 85 -5.56 -9.99 -16.61
CA PHE A 85 -5.76 -10.51 -17.97
C PHE A 85 -4.80 -11.67 -18.24
N ILE A 86 -5.23 -12.55 -19.12
CA ILE A 86 -4.40 -13.61 -19.71
C ILE A 86 -3.94 -13.11 -21.08
N VAL A 87 -2.66 -13.20 -21.36
CA VAL A 87 -2.08 -12.89 -22.66
C VAL A 87 -1.41 -14.15 -23.19
N ASP A 88 -2.02 -14.80 -24.18
CA ASP A 88 -1.51 -16.02 -24.78
C ASP A 88 -0.61 -15.66 -25.99
N PRO A 89 0.70 -15.97 -25.93
CA PRO A 89 1.62 -15.65 -27.00
C PRO A 89 1.48 -16.52 -28.25
N PHE A 90 0.75 -17.66 -28.16
CA PHE A 90 0.72 -18.68 -29.21
C PHE A 90 -0.43 -18.53 -30.20
N VAL A 91 -1.39 -17.64 -29.89
CA VAL A 91 -2.57 -17.40 -30.71
C VAL A 91 -2.47 -16.09 -31.48
N ARG A 92 -3.38 -15.90 -32.47
CA ARG A 92 -3.45 -14.67 -33.28
C ARG A 92 -3.59 -13.42 -32.42
N LEU A 93 -3.10 -12.29 -32.92
CA LEU A 93 -3.10 -11.01 -32.25
C LEU A 93 -4.47 -10.60 -31.71
N GLU A 94 -5.53 -10.80 -32.50
CA GLU A 94 -6.91 -10.45 -32.13
C GLU A 94 -7.47 -11.24 -30.93
N ASN A 95 -6.99 -12.49 -30.74
CA ASN A 95 -7.44 -13.42 -29.70
C ASN A 95 -6.45 -13.53 -28.52
N ARG A 96 -5.32 -12.83 -28.60
CA ARG A 96 -4.20 -12.93 -27.67
C ARG A 96 -4.57 -12.56 -26.24
N LYS A 97 -5.45 -11.57 -26.02
CA LYS A 97 -5.82 -11.08 -24.71
C LYS A 97 -7.21 -11.53 -24.33
N SER A 98 -7.31 -12.26 -23.22
CA SER A 98 -8.58 -12.74 -22.66
C SER A 98 -8.75 -12.33 -21.20
N GLY A 99 -9.98 -12.29 -20.70
CA GLY A 99 -10.31 -11.92 -19.34
C GLY A 99 -11.20 -10.65 -19.25
N PRO A 100 -11.31 -10.00 -18.06
CA PRO A 100 -10.52 -10.28 -16.86
C PRO A 100 -10.88 -11.59 -16.18
N VAL A 101 -9.88 -12.25 -15.61
CA VAL A 101 -10.04 -13.41 -14.74
C VAL A 101 -9.69 -13.03 -13.30
N LYS A 102 -10.29 -13.71 -12.32
CA LYS A 102 -9.99 -13.51 -10.91
C LYS A 102 -8.87 -14.40 -10.45
N GLN A 103 -7.95 -13.85 -9.71
CA GLN A 103 -6.86 -14.55 -9.06
C GLN A 103 -6.83 -14.18 -7.58
N SER A 104 -6.86 -15.18 -6.70
CA SER A 104 -6.79 -14.95 -5.25
C SER A 104 -5.35 -14.62 -4.87
N VAL A 105 -5.16 -13.49 -4.18
CA VAL A 105 -3.85 -13.04 -3.70
C VAL A 105 -3.90 -12.87 -2.20
N THR A 106 -2.94 -13.45 -1.51
CA THR A 106 -2.75 -13.33 -0.06
C THR A 106 -1.52 -12.47 0.21
N PHE A 107 -1.65 -11.52 1.11
CA PHE A 107 -0.60 -10.58 1.55
C PHE A 107 -0.23 -10.87 2.99
N ALA A 108 1.06 -10.98 3.27
CA ALA A 108 1.60 -11.01 4.62
C ALA A 108 2.69 -9.95 4.73
N GLU A 109 2.60 -9.06 5.72
CA GLU A 109 3.47 -7.90 5.81
C GLU A 109 3.89 -7.55 7.22
N VAL A 110 5.01 -6.84 7.29
CA VAL A 110 5.51 -6.13 8.47
C VAL A 110 5.69 -4.67 8.08
N ASP A 111 5.25 -3.75 8.92
CA ASP A 111 5.41 -2.31 8.67
C ASP A 111 5.80 -1.56 9.94
N LEU A 112 6.48 -0.44 9.72
CA LEU A 112 6.76 0.57 10.72
C LEU A 112 5.92 1.81 10.44
N GLN A 113 5.21 2.29 11.45
CA GLN A 113 4.41 3.49 11.37
C GLN A 113 4.93 4.57 12.30
N PHE A 114 4.96 5.79 11.78
CA PHE A 114 5.34 6.98 12.51
C PHE A 114 4.10 7.85 12.72
N ASN A 115 3.72 8.04 13.97
CA ASN A 115 2.62 8.93 14.33
C ASN A 115 3.10 10.38 14.23
N VAL A 116 2.50 11.15 13.36
CA VAL A 116 2.86 12.57 13.14
C VAL A 116 2.65 13.41 14.40
N THR A 117 1.65 13.07 15.20
CA THR A 117 1.35 13.72 16.48
C THR A 117 2.07 13.10 17.68
N GLY A 118 3.05 12.23 17.43
CA GLY A 118 3.77 11.50 18.47
C GLY A 118 2.86 10.53 19.23
N GLY A 119 2.96 10.52 20.56
CA GLY A 119 2.12 9.67 21.44
C GLY A 119 0.71 10.18 21.66
N LYS A 120 0.26 11.20 20.93
CA LYS A 120 -1.01 11.89 21.16
C LYS A 120 -1.90 11.85 19.92
N SER A 121 -3.18 12.06 20.12
CA SER A 121 -4.13 12.40 19.06
C SER A 121 -4.47 13.89 19.16
N TRP A 122 -4.71 14.55 18.05
CA TRP A 122 -5.22 15.92 17.98
C TRP A 122 -6.71 15.87 17.61
N ASN A 123 -7.57 16.39 18.46
CA ASN A 123 -9.03 16.27 18.29
C ASN A 123 -9.49 14.84 17.94
N ARG A 124 -8.93 13.84 18.63
CA ARG A 124 -9.17 12.40 18.38
C ARG A 124 -8.59 11.86 17.07
N ILE A 125 -7.88 12.66 16.28
CA ILE A 125 -7.25 12.22 15.03
C ILE A 125 -5.75 12.01 15.28
N ALA A 126 -5.22 10.88 14.84
CA ALA A 126 -3.79 10.57 14.86
C ALA A 126 -3.33 10.22 13.44
N PRO A 127 -2.81 11.20 12.70
CA PRO A 127 -2.23 10.94 11.39
C PRO A 127 -0.92 10.17 11.53
N PHE A 128 -0.62 9.35 10.53
CA PHE A 128 0.61 8.57 10.48
C PHE A 128 1.12 8.44 9.04
N VAL A 129 2.40 8.18 8.94
CA VAL A 129 3.07 7.69 7.73
C VAL A 129 3.68 6.33 8.03
N GLY A 130 3.76 5.46 7.05
CA GLY A 130 4.26 4.12 7.24
C GLY A 130 5.14 3.67 6.08
N LEU A 131 6.01 2.74 6.38
CA LEU A 131 6.77 1.99 5.39
C LEU A 131 6.77 0.52 5.81
N GLY A 132 6.32 -0.32 4.91
CA GLY A 132 6.27 -1.76 5.13
C GLY A 132 6.86 -2.54 3.97
N GLY A 133 6.94 -3.83 4.17
CA GLY A 133 7.29 -4.80 3.16
C GLY A 133 6.71 -6.16 3.51
N GLY A 134 6.57 -7.01 2.50
CA GLY A 134 5.93 -8.29 2.72
C GLY A 134 6.05 -9.23 1.55
N LEU A 135 5.30 -10.31 1.65
CA LEU A 135 5.16 -11.34 0.62
C LEU A 135 3.72 -11.38 0.13
N ALA A 136 3.56 -11.34 -1.18
CA ALA A 136 2.31 -11.61 -1.85
C ALA A 136 2.35 -13.01 -2.46
N PHE A 137 1.31 -13.79 -2.23
CA PHE A 137 1.14 -15.16 -2.74
C PHE A 137 -0.12 -15.21 -3.59
N ALA A 138 0.03 -15.51 -4.87
CA ALA A 138 -1.13 -15.71 -5.74
C ALA A 138 -1.47 -17.19 -5.89
N SER A 139 -2.75 -17.49 -6.04
CA SER A 139 -3.21 -18.82 -6.43
C SER A 139 -2.95 -19.07 -7.92
N ASP A 140 -2.83 -20.31 -8.29
CA ASP A 140 -2.77 -20.70 -9.70
C ASP A 140 -4.04 -20.25 -10.45
N THR A 141 -3.90 -20.02 -11.75
CA THR A 141 -5.01 -19.75 -12.66
C THR A 141 -5.03 -20.84 -13.72
N PRO A 142 -5.77 -21.95 -13.51
CA PRO A 142 -5.72 -23.12 -14.42
C PRO A 142 -6.12 -22.82 -15.86
N ALA A 143 -6.87 -21.74 -16.09
CA ALA A 143 -7.25 -21.30 -17.43
C ALA A 143 -6.11 -20.59 -18.18
N ASP A 144 -5.00 -20.29 -17.52
CA ASP A 144 -3.86 -19.59 -18.12
C ASP A 144 -2.84 -20.58 -18.62
N THR A 145 -2.78 -20.73 -19.95
CA THR A 145 -1.83 -21.59 -20.66
C THR A 145 -0.63 -20.83 -21.21
N SER A 146 -0.54 -19.53 -20.96
CA SER A 146 0.53 -18.64 -21.48
C SER A 146 1.91 -18.92 -20.89
N GLY A 147 1.97 -19.64 -19.77
CA GLY A 147 3.19 -19.84 -18.98
C GLY A 147 3.47 -18.71 -17.99
N TYR A 148 2.61 -17.70 -17.90
CA TYR A 148 2.77 -16.65 -16.90
C TYR A 148 2.30 -17.13 -15.52
N ASP A 149 3.18 -17.01 -14.53
CA ASP A 149 2.88 -17.24 -13.11
C ASP A 149 3.26 -16.02 -12.27
N PHE A 150 2.29 -15.47 -11.54
CA PHE A 150 2.58 -14.44 -10.57
C PHE A 150 3.40 -15.01 -9.41
N GLY A 151 3.06 -16.20 -8.92
CA GLY A 151 3.75 -16.93 -7.87
C GLY A 151 3.86 -16.15 -6.56
N ARG A 152 5.10 -16.03 -6.07
CA ARG A 152 5.42 -15.30 -4.84
C ARG A 152 6.19 -14.03 -5.20
N LYS A 153 5.78 -12.90 -4.63
CA LYS A 153 6.45 -11.61 -4.84
C LYS A 153 6.78 -10.96 -3.52
N LEU A 154 8.01 -10.48 -3.40
CA LEU A 154 8.35 -9.47 -2.40
C LEU A 154 7.74 -8.15 -2.83
N TYR A 155 7.21 -7.39 -1.88
CA TYR A 155 6.70 -6.05 -2.15
C TYR A 155 7.11 -5.06 -1.07
N LEU A 156 7.18 -3.79 -1.45
CA LEU A 156 7.32 -2.64 -0.57
C LEU A 156 6.03 -1.86 -0.56
N VAL A 157 5.72 -1.23 0.58
CA VAL A 157 4.46 -0.52 0.74
C VAL A 157 4.62 0.72 1.62
N PRO A 158 5.00 1.86 1.04
CA PRO A 158 4.81 3.13 1.70
C PRO A 158 3.31 3.40 1.88
N SER A 159 2.96 4.01 3.00
CA SER A 159 1.58 4.31 3.36
C SER A 159 1.45 5.65 4.09
N LEU A 160 0.27 6.21 4.03
CA LEU A 160 -0.14 7.35 4.82
C LEU A 160 -1.60 7.18 5.24
N GLY A 161 -1.95 7.68 6.41
CA GLY A 161 -3.29 7.51 6.91
C GLY A 161 -3.58 8.26 8.20
N ALA A 162 -4.76 8.01 8.72
CA ALA A 162 -5.18 8.56 10.00
C ALA A 162 -6.03 7.55 10.78
N ARG A 163 -5.93 7.64 12.10
CA ARG A 163 -6.82 6.96 13.05
C ARG A 163 -7.71 7.99 13.71
N VAL A 164 -9.02 7.74 13.71
CA VAL A 164 -10.02 8.58 14.34
C VAL A 164 -10.55 7.82 15.56
N PHE A 165 -10.23 8.28 16.77
CA PHE A 165 -10.61 7.62 18.02
C PHE A 165 -12.07 7.92 18.36
N LEU A 166 -12.90 6.89 18.31
CA LEU A 166 -14.30 6.93 18.71
C LEU A 166 -14.41 6.84 20.24
N SER A 167 -13.52 6.09 20.86
CA SER A 167 -13.38 5.97 22.31
C SER A 167 -11.90 5.75 22.69
N HIS A 168 -11.63 5.54 23.98
CA HIS A 168 -10.25 5.23 24.46
C HIS A 168 -9.71 3.89 23.92
N ARG A 169 -10.56 3.01 23.38
CA ARG A 169 -10.18 1.68 22.89
C ARG A 169 -10.53 1.46 21.42
N LEU A 170 -11.56 2.14 20.93
CA LEU A 170 -12.08 1.93 19.58
C LEU A 170 -11.68 3.09 18.67
N HIS A 171 -11.16 2.79 17.49
CA HIS A 171 -10.85 3.78 16.47
C HIS A 171 -11.16 3.25 15.07
N PHE A 172 -11.52 4.17 14.21
CA PHE A 172 -11.58 3.97 12.78
C PHE A 172 -10.20 4.31 12.18
N ARG A 173 -9.76 3.51 11.22
CA ARG A 173 -8.51 3.70 10.46
C ARG A 173 -8.83 3.90 8.99
N ALA A 174 -8.23 4.92 8.37
CA ALA A 174 -8.22 5.12 6.92
C ALA A 174 -6.78 5.23 6.46
N GLU A 175 -6.43 4.53 5.39
CA GLU A 175 -5.05 4.43 4.91
C GLU A 175 -5.02 4.35 3.39
N ALA A 176 -4.14 5.15 2.79
CA ALA A 176 -3.76 5.07 1.39
C ALA A 176 -2.34 4.47 1.32
N ARG A 177 -2.16 3.50 0.44
CA ARG A 177 -0.95 2.69 0.31
C ARG A 177 -0.57 2.60 -1.17
N ALA A 178 0.72 2.45 -1.43
CA ALA A 178 1.21 2.13 -2.76
C ALA A 178 2.05 0.85 -2.67
N THR A 179 1.59 -0.21 -3.31
CA THR A 179 2.27 -1.51 -3.32
C THR A 179 3.19 -1.57 -4.52
N PHE A 180 4.49 -1.80 -4.28
CA PHE A 180 5.52 -1.92 -5.31
C PHE A 180 6.02 -3.35 -5.35
N TRP A 181 5.92 -4.01 -6.50
CA TRP A 181 6.50 -5.33 -6.75
C TRP A 181 7.08 -5.43 -8.14
N LYS A 182 7.92 -6.43 -8.34
CA LYS A 182 8.51 -6.73 -9.64
C LYS A 182 7.75 -7.88 -10.29
N LEU A 183 7.17 -7.63 -11.46
CA LEU A 183 6.60 -8.68 -12.32
C LEU A 183 7.72 -9.30 -13.14
N ASN A 184 7.62 -10.60 -13.38
CA ASN A 184 8.51 -11.34 -14.26
C ASN A 184 7.66 -12.03 -15.32
N TYR A 185 8.06 -11.89 -16.56
CA TYR A 185 7.40 -12.47 -17.72
C TYR A 185 8.09 -13.77 -18.16
N PRO A 186 7.34 -14.76 -18.65
CA PRO A 186 7.96 -15.99 -19.17
C PRO A 186 8.65 -15.69 -20.50
N THR A 187 9.65 -16.51 -20.83
CA THR A 187 10.37 -16.46 -22.11
C THR A 187 9.48 -16.76 -23.31
N THR A 188 8.35 -17.41 -23.09
CA THR A 188 7.31 -17.64 -24.12
C THR A 188 6.77 -16.35 -24.71
N PHE A 189 6.81 -15.24 -23.95
CA PHE A 189 6.33 -13.94 -24.43
C PHE A 189 7.24 -13.30 -25.49
N GLN A 190 8.47 -13.84 -25.66
CA GLN A 190 9.38 -13.44 -26.74
C GLN A 190 9.22 -14.31 -28.01
N GLN A 191 8.34 -15.33 -27.95
CA GLN A 191 8.09 -16.20 -29.09
C GLN A 191 7.03 -15.58 -30.00
N GLU A 192 7.21 -15.79 -31.31
CA GLU A 192 6.23 -15.42 -32.30
C GLU A 192 5.03 -16.37 -32.28
N PRO A 193 3.80 -15.88 -32.49
CA PRO A 193 2.64 -16.76 -32.63
C PRO A 193 2.74 -17.61 -33.89
N VAL A 194 2.42 -18.90 -33.75
CA VAL A 194 2.54 -19.88 -34.84
C VAL A 194 1.61 -19.54 -36.00
N GLU A 195 0.41 -19.04 -35.69
CA GLU A 195 -0.62 -18.76 -36.70
C GLU A 195 -0.43 -17.42 -37.42
N GLU A 196 0.30 -16.49 -36.79
CA GLU A 196 0.50 -15.13 -37.31
C GLU A 196 1.89 -14.62 -36.93
N PRO A 197 2.96 -15.24 -37.47
CA PRO A 197 4.32 -14.78 -37.17
C PRO A 197 4.55 -13.40 -37.79
N GLY A 198 5.31 -12.55 -37.08
CA GLY A 198 5.73 -11.25 -37.59
C GLY A 198 6.85 -11.35 -38.63
N THR A 199 7.40 -10.17 -38.95
CA THR A 199 8.62 -10.08 -39.76
C THR A 199 9.79 -9.68 -38.87
N PRO A 200 11.06 -9.83 -39.30
CA PRO A 200 12.21 -9.36 -38.54
C PRO A 200 12.17 -7.87 -38.20
N GLU A 201 11.52 -7.06 -39.06
CA GLU A 201 11.36 -5.62 -38.90
C GLU A 201 10.14 -5.26 -38.03
N ASP A 202 9.12 -6.12 -37.99
CA ASP A 202 7.87 -5.91 -37.22
C ASP A 202 7.44 -7.26 -36.58
N PRO A 203 8.08 -7.64 -35.46
CA PRO A 203 7.81 -8.89 -34.78
C PRO A 203 6.48 -8.87 -34.05
N ASN A 204 5.74 -9.97 -34.11
CA ASN A 204 4.47 -10.16 -33.42
C ASN A 204 4.62 -10.80 -32.02
N ALA A 205 5.81 -10.90 -31.46
CA ALA A 205 6.05 -11.34 -30.10
C ALA A 205 5.33 -10.43 -29.10
N VAL A 206 4.89 -10.96 -27.95
CA VAL A 206 4.24 -10.17 -26.88
C VAL A 206 5.22 -9.15 -26.29
N ILE A 207 6.48 -9.55 -26.14
CA ILE A 207 7.57 -8.70 -25.67
C ILE A 207 8.68 -8.76 -26.70
N VAL A 208 8.99 -7.61 -27.26
CA VAL A 208 10.13 -7.44 -28.16
C VAL A 208 11.32 -6.93 -27.35
N GLY A 209 12.44 -7.66 -27.37
CA GLY A 209 13.65 -7.33 -26.60
C GLY A 209 13.89 -8.19 -25.37
N ASP A 210 14.94 -7.90 -24.61
CA ASP A 210 15.46 -8.79 -23.56
C ASP A 210 14.86 -8.54 -22.17
N ASN A 211 14.03 -7.52 -21.99
CA ASN A 211 13.55 -7.15 -20.67
C ASN A 211 12.25 -7.89 -20.31
N LEU A 212 12.39 -9.03 -19.67
CA LEU A 212 11.29 -9.86 -19.19
C LEU A 212 10.82 -9.50 -17.77
N SER A 213 11.05 -8.29 -17.32
CA SER A 213 10.63 -7.90 -15.97
C SER A 213 10.38 -6.40 -15.86
N GLU A 214 9.40 -6.02 -15.02
CA GLU A 214 9.10 -4.62 -14.73
C GLU A 214 8.68 -4.40 -13.28
N TRP A 215 8.89 -3.18 -12.79
CA TRP A 215 8.35 -2.73 -11.52
C TRP A 215 6.98 -2.09 -11.72
N THR A 216 6.02 -2.51 -10.92
CA THR A 216 4.67 -1.92 -10.93
C THR A 216 4.36 -1.28 -9.60
N ALA A 217 3.54 -0.23 -9.64
CA ALA A 217 3.00 0.45 -8.49
C ALA A 217 1.48 0.32 -8.50
N SER A 218 0.92 -0.20 -7.42
CA SER A 218 -0.52 -0.40 -7.29
C SER A 218 -1.05 0.31 -6.05
N PRO A 219 -1.90 1.35 -6.23
CA PRO A 219 -2.58 2.00 -5.12
C PRO A 219 -3.53 1.03 -4.41
N TRP A 220 -3.56 1.12 -3.09
CA TRP A 220 -4.46 0.35 -2.24
C TRP A 220 -5.07 1.26 -1.17
N PHE A 221 -6.37 1.44 -1.22
CA PHE A 221 -7.12 2.18 -0.21
C PHE A 221 -7.74 1.21 0.78
N GLN A 222 -7.50 1.44 2.06
CA GLN A 222 -7.88 0.54 3.13
C GLN A 222 -8.57 1.30 4.26
N PHE A 223 -9.64 0.71 4.77
CA PHE A 223 -10.36 1.17 5.95
C PHE A 223 -10.37 0.07 6.99
N GLY A 224 -10.47 0.43 8.26
CA GLY A 224 -10.50 -0.57 9.31
C GLY A 224 -11.12 -0.06 10.60
N LEU A 225 -11.54 -1.01 11.42
CA LEU A 225 -11.99 -0.77 12.78
C LEU A 225 -11.02 -1.46 13.74
N GLY A 226 -10.37 -0.66 14.57
CA GLY A 226 -9.34 -1.12 15.49
C GLY A 226 -9.77 -1.04 16.94
N TYR A 227 -9.41 -2.08 17.69
CA TYR A 227 -9.60 -2.17 19.13
C TYR A 227 -8.23 -2.19 19.82
N SER A 228 -8.03 -1.19 20.70
CA SER A 228 -6.77 -1.02 21.43
C SER A 228 -6.88 -1.50 22.87
N PHE A 229 -5.85 -2.23 23.32
CA PHE A 229 -5.80 -2.81 24.67
C PHE A 229 -4.39 -2.70 25.26
N SER A 230 -4.28 -2.94 26.55
CA SER A 230 -2.99 -3.17 27.23
C SER A 230 -2.94 -4.65 27.59
N PRO A 231 -1.81 -5.33 27.39
CA PRO A 231 -1.62 -6.69 27.84
C PRO A 231 -1.67 -6.77 29.36
#